data_438bcac3f29d6a3273604b07965421f0
#
_entry.id   438bcac3f29d6a3273604b07965421f0
#
_cell.length_a   1.000
_cell.length_b   1.000
_cell.length_c   1.000
_cell.angle_alpha   90.00
_cell.angle_beta   90.00
_cell.angle_gamma   90.00
#
_symmetry.space_group_name_H-M   'P 1'
#
loop_
_entity.id
_entity.type
_entity.pdbx_description
1 polymer ?
#
loop_
_entity_poly.entity_id
_entity_poly.type
_entity_poly.pdbx_seq_one_letter_code
_entity_poly.pdbx_strand_id
1 'polypeptide(L)'
;VNGVFVGSGSTLSGGYGVGDLVTCTVTPNDGEDDGVPLSDTVVIGNTAPVLAGVVLGPDPAFTDDTMVCTPGSTTDADGTTSFAYVFRWAIDGVTVEGETGSTLASTFHVKHEVIQCFVTPSDGLVYGAEVGSNLVEIQNTPPTAPVVSIAPSSPDETDELVCVIDELSFDLDGDTVTYAFSWTVDGVPYSGAASTLRSGDTVNASATSGGETWICTVTPFDGEDSGPSDS
;
A
#
# COMPACT_ATOMS: atom_id res chain seq x y z
N VAL A 1 41.03 -28.59 0.19
CA VAL A 1 39.82 -28.16 -0.53
C VAL A 1 40.06 -28.36 -2.02
N ASN A 2 39.19 -29.04 -2.72
CA ASN A 2 39.26 -29.32 -4.17
C ASN A 2 40.62 -29.91 -4.60
N GLY A 3 41.23 -30.78 -3.76
CA GLY A 3 42.53 -31.39 -4.00
C GLY A 3 43.73 -30.51 -3.64
N VAL A 4 43.52 -29.27 -3.18
CA VAL A 4 44.59 -28.36 -2.74
C VAL A 4 44.70 -28.44 -1.21
N PHE A 5 45.94 -28.56 -0.70
CA PHE A 5 46.22 -28.54 0.74
C PHE A 5 46.00 -27.11 1.29
N VAL A 6 45.18 -27.00 2.34
CA VAL A 6 44.78 -25.70 2.93
C VAL A 6 45.18 -25.55 4.41
N GLY A 7 45.62 -26.64 5.05
CA GLY A 7 46.05 -26.61 6.45
C GLY A 7 46.20 -27.98 7.09
N SER A 8 46.78 -28.03 8.32
CA SER A 8 46.91 -29.21 9.16
C SER A 8 46.24 -28.95 10.51
N GLY A 9 45.71 -30.01 11.12
CA GLY A 9 45.04 -29.96 12.42
C GLY A 9 43.66 -30.66 12.37
N SER A 10 43.03 -30.75 13.50
CA SER A 10 41.69 -31.39 13.64
C SER A 10 40.54 -30.49 13.26
N THR A 11 40.79 -29.21 12.96
CA THR A 11 39.78 -28.21 12.62
C THR A 11 40.25 -27.35 11.47
N LEU A 12 39.38 -27.15 10.46
CA LEU A 12 39.57 -26.20 9.37
C LEU A 12 38.52 -25.10 9.52
N SER A 13 38.95 -23.83 9.63
CA SER A 13 38.08 -22.67 9.72
C SER A 13 38.29 -21.75 8.51
N GLY A 14 37.36 -21.72 7.60
CA GLY A 14 37.40 -20.90 6.36
C GLY A 14 38.27 -21.51 5.26
N GLY A 15 38.43 -20.74 4.17
CA GLY A 15 39.18 -21.18 2.98
C GLY A 15 38.40 -22.16 2.10
N TYR A 16 37.09 -22.23 2.24
CA TYR A 16 36.14 -23.01 1.43
C TYR A 16 34.88 -22.20 1.16
N GLY A 17 34.17 -22.51 0.08
CA GLY A 17 32.90 -21.91 -0.34
C GLY A 17 31.91 -22.97 -0.80
N VAL A 18 30.73 -22.53 -1.18
CA VAL A 18 29.65 -23.40 -1.69
C VAL A 18 30.15 -24.26 -2.85
N GLY A 19 29.83 -25.56 -2.81
CA GLY A 19 30.22 -26.54 -3.80
C GLY A 19 31.64 -27.09 -3.65
N ASP A 20 32.44 -26.56 -2.73
CA ASP A 20 33.79 -27.05 -2.50
C ASP A 20 33.78 -28.47 -1.86
N LEU A 21 34.71 -29.28 -2.32
CA LEU A 21 34.96 -30.60 -1.81
C LEU A 21 36.08 -30.51 -0.75
N VAL A 22 35.69 -30.66 0.51
CA VAL A 22 36.64 -30.63 1.66
C VAL A 22 36.98 -32.06 2.06
N THR A 23 38.27 -32.41 1.98
CA THR A 23 38.77 -33.73 2.35
C THR A 23 39.66 -33.60 3.59
N CYS A 24 39.37 -34.37 4.63
CA CYS A 24 40.22 -34.54 5.78
C CYS A 24 40.98 -35.87 5.64
N THR A 25 42.30 -35.84 5.80
CA THR A 25 43.14 -37.03 5.76
C THR A 25 43.92 -37.15 7.08
N VAL A 26 43.85 -38.30 7.70
CA VAL A 26 44.59 -38.61 8.90
C VAL A 26 45.60 -39.71 8.60
N THR A 27 46.86 -39.43 8.85
CA THR A 27 47.96 -40.41 8.77
C THR A 27 48.46 -40.74 10.17
N PRO A 28 48.28 -41.98 10.66
CA PRO A 28 48.87 -42.38 11.94
C PRO A 28 50.38 -42.48 11.82
N ASN A 29 51.10 -42.15 12.89
CA ASN A 29 52.57 -42.29 12.99
C ASN A 29 52.94 -42.81 14.38
N ASP A 30 53.78 -43.81 14.43
CA ASP A 30 54.23 -44.45 15.70
C ASP A 30 55.50 -43.80 16.31
N GLY A 31 56.01 -42.76 15.66
CA GLY A 31 57.23 -42.03 16.03
C GLY A 31 58.42 -42.39 15.18
N GLU A 32 58.34 -43.40 14.33
CA GLU A 32 59.41 -43.85 13.40
C GLU A 32 58.90 -43.81 11.97
N ASP A 33 57.66 -44.42 11.68
CA ASP A 33 57.11 -44.55 10.31
C ASP A 33 55.68 -44.11 10.26
N ASP A 34 55.29 -43.60 9.08
CA ASP A 34 53.90 -43.28 8.76
C ASP A 34 53.09 -44.53 8.39
N GLY A 35 51.90 -44.66 8.98
CA GLY A 35 50.93 -45.68 8.62
C GLY A 35 50.09 -45.32 7.42
N VAL A 36 49.13 -46.17 7.07
CA VAL A 36 48.22 -45.95 5.95
C VAL A 36 47.28 -44.80 6.25
N PRO A 37 47.23 -43.76 5.40
CA PRO A 37 46.27 -42.66 5.57
C PRO A 37 44.85 -43.09 5.35
N LEU A 38 43.93 -42.49 6.12
CA LEU A 38 42.48 -42.60 5.93
C LEU A 38 41.91 -41.21 5.70
N SER A 39 40.99 -41.11 4.73
CA SER A 39 40.37 -39.85 4.35
C SER A 39 38.86 -39.94 4.39
N ASP A 40 38.22 -38.80 4.75
CA ASP A 40 36.81 -38.58 4.60
C ASP A 40 36.56 -37.23 3.90
N THR A 41 35.42 -37.09 3.24
CA THR A 41 35.16 -35.97 2.34
C THR A 41 33.72 -35.47 2.48
N VAL A 42 33.55 -34.15 2.49
CA VAL A 42 32.24 -33.47 2.52
C VAL A 42 32.19 -32.39 1.46
N VAL A 43 31.02 -32.20 0.88
CA VAL A 43 30.72 -31.06 -0.01
C VAL A 43 30.10 -29.95 0.82
N ILE A 44 30.58 -28.74 0.66
CA ILE A 44 30.00 -27.57 1.31
C ILE A 44 28.69 -27.21 0.65
N GLY A 45 27.61 -27.24 1.42
CA GLY A 45 26.27 -26.89 0.96
C GLY A 45 26.06 -25.38 0.86
N ASN A 46 25.01 -24.99 0.14
CA ASN A 46 24.53 -23.62 0.06
C ASN A 46 23.65 -23.27 1.28
N THR A 47 23.76 -22.05 1.78
CA THR A 47 22.89 -21.47 2.79
C THR A 47 21.83 -20.62 2.11
N ALA A 48 20.60 -20.66 2.58
CA ALA A 48 19.52 -19.85 1.99
C ALA A 48 19.66 -18.36 2.41
N PRO A 49 19.30 -17.42 1.51
CA PRO A 49 19.33 -15.99 1.82
C PRO A 49 18.28 -15.60 2.87
N VAL A 50 18.58 -14.57 3.65
CA VAL A 50 17.74 -14.04 4.73
C VAL A 50 17.30 -12.62 4.38
N LEU A 51 16.00 -12.40 4.25
CA LEU A 51 15.37 -11.08 4.02
C LEU A 51 14.99 -10.47 5.38
N ALA A 52 15.46 -9.23 5.65
CA ALA A 52 15.26 -8.56 6.94
C ALA A 52 13.84 -8.04 7.16
N GLY A 53 13.09 -7.80 6.09
CA GLY A 53 11.70 -7.30 6.15
C GLY A 53 11.17 -6.88 4.80
N VAL A 54 9.88 -6.55 4.76
CA VAL A 54 9.16 -6.09 3.57
C VAL A 54 8.30 -4.90 3.98
N VAL A 55 8.23 -3.88 3.13
CA VAL A 55 7.35 -2.71 3.32
C VAL A 55 6.35 -2.63 2.19
N LEU A 56 5.08 -2.49 2.54
CA LEU A 56 3.98 -2.23 1.63
C LEU A 56 3.59 -0.76 1.73
N GLY A 57 3.37 -0.10 0.60
CA GLY A 57 2.90 1.27 0.48
C GLY A 57 2.18 1.52 -0.85
N PRO A 58 1.51 2.69 -0.97
CA PRO A 58 1.43 3.77 0.02
C PRO A 58 0.68 3.36 1.30
N ASP A 59 0.85 4.16 2.38
CA ASP A 59 0.11 4.04 3.64
C ASP A 59 0.01 5.46 4.25
N PRO A 60 -1.19 6.10 4.27
CA PRO A 60 -2.48 5.54 3.85
C PRO A 60 -2.57 5.28 2.33
N ALA A 61 -3.45 4.35 1.93
CA ALA A 61 -3.77 4.01 0.56
C ALA A 61 -5.27 4.22 0.29
N PHE A 62 -5.60 4.56 -0.97
CA PHE A 62 -6.95 4.80 -1.46
C PHE A 62 -7.26 3.91 -2.66
N THR A 63 -8.50 3.88 -3.11
CA THR A 63 -9.00 2.94 -4.13
C THR A 63 -8.25 3.02 -5.47
N ASP A 64 -7.71 4.18 -5.87
CA ASP A 64 -6.96 4.34 -7.13
C ASP A 64 -5.45 4.11 -7.01
N ASP A 65 -4.94 3.86 -5.80
CA ASP A 65 -3.52 3.64 -5.58
C ASP A 65 -3.03 2.31 -6.12
N THR A 66 -1.86 2.32 -6.75
CA THR A 66 -1.11 1.11 -7.03
C THR A 66 -0.27 0.76 -5.82
N MET A 67 -0.49 -0.41 -5.25
CA MET A 67 0.28 -0.89 -4.11
C MET A 67 1.67 -1.38 -4.54
N VAL A 68 2.69 -1.02 -3.76
CA VAL A 68 4.10 -1.34 -4.04
C VAL A 68 4.70 -2.13 -2.89
N CYS A 69 5.19 -3.32 -3.19
CA CYS A 69 5.87 -4.23 -2.26
C CYS A 69 7.38 -4.05 -2.38
N THR A 70 8.02 -3.55 -1.32
CA THR A 70 9.45 -3.24 -1.32
C THR A 70 10.20 -4.16 -0.37
N PRO A 71 11.06 -5.07 -0.89
CA PRO A 71 11.95 -5.88 -0.07
C PRO A 71 12.97 -5.00 0.66
N GLY A 72 13.25 -5.34 1.91
CA GLY A 72 14.33 -4.76 2.69
C GLY A 72 15.70 -5.33 2.32
N SER A 73 16.67 -5.17 3.23
CA SER A 73 18.00 -5.74 3.02
C SER A 73 17.97 -7.27 3.05
N THR A 74 18.66 -7.88 2.09
CA THR A 74 18.86 -9.33 2.03
C THR A 74 20.33 -9.65 2.25
N THR A 75 20.60 -10.66 3.06
CA THR A 75 21.95 -11.15 3.37
C THR A 75 22.04 -12.62 3.10
N ASP A 76 23.27 -13.08 2.80
CA ASP A 76 23.58 -14.46 2.55
C ASP A 76 24.91 -14.82 3.22
N ALA A 77 24.93 -15.95 3.94
CA ALA A 77 26.12 -16.38 4.68
C ALA A 77 27.26 -16.84 3.77
N ASP A 78 26.92 -17.24 2.54
CA ASP A 78 27.90 -17.68 1.54
C ASP A 78 28.50 -16.52 0.74
N GLY A 79 28.05 -15.27 1.04
CA GLY A 79 28.57 -14.03 0.43
C GLY A 79 27.91 -13.65 -0.88
N THR A 80 26.77 -14.25 -1.23
CA THR A 80 25.95 -13.80 -2.37
C THR A 80 25.46 -12.38 -2.14
N THR A 81 25.54 -11.53 -3.16
CA THR A 81 25.14 -10.11 -3.11
C THR A 81 24.05 -9.73 -4.13
N SER A 82 23.66 -10.67 -4.99
CA SER A 82 22.60 -10.48 -5.98
C SER A 82 21.47 -11.48 -5.72
N PHE A 83 20.26 -10.96 -5.49
CA PHE A 83 19.11 -11.77 -5.13
C PHE A 83 17.97 -11.57 -6.11
N ALA A 84 17.24 -12.65 -6.39
CA ALA A 84 15.94 -12.60 -7.03
C ALA A 84 14.85 -12.64 -5.96
N TYR A 85 13.66 -12.13 -6.29
CA TYR A 85 12.51 -12.10 -5.39
C TYR A 85 11.28 -12.66 -6.07
N VAL A 86 10.53 -13.47 -5.34
CA VAL A 86 9.19 -13.92 -5.72
C VAL A 86 8.19 -13.19 -4.82
N PHE A 87 7.17 -12.59 -5.44
CA PHE A 87 6.13 -11.85 -4.74
C PHE A 87 4.83 -12.64 -4.72
N ARG A 88 4.08 -12.48 -3.65
CA ARG A 88 2.72 -12.99 -3.48
C ARG A 88 1.89 -11.92 -2.78
N TRP A 89 0.66 -11.73 -3.25
CA TRP A 89 -0.28 -10.76 -2.72
C TRP A 89 -1.44 -11.44 -2.02
N ALA A 90 -1.97 -10.80 -0.99
CA ALA A 90 -3.18 -11.21 -0.32
C ALA A 90 -4.07 -10.00 -0.04
N ILE A 91 -5.38 -10.18 -0.23
CA ILE A 91 -6.45 -9.24 0.11
C ILE A 91 -7.33 -9.94 1.14
N ASP A 92 -7.54 -9.32 2.31
CA ASP A 92 -8.26 -9.91 3.45
C ASP A 92 -7.76 -11.33 3.82
N GLY A 93 -6.45 -11.54 3.67
CA GLY A 93 -5.81 -12.83 3.93
C GLY A 93 -5.99 -13.88 2.81
N VAL A 94 -6.70 -13.57 1.74
CA VAL A 94 -6.88 -14.46 0.58
C VAL A 94 -5.85 -14.14 -0.50
N THR A 95 -5.14 -15.14 -0.99
CA THR A 95 -4.13 -14.97 -2.04
C THR A 95 -4.76 -14.48 -3.35
N VAL A 96 -4.15 -13.44 -3.95
CA VAL A 96 -4.49 -12.94 -5.29
C VAL A 96 -3.72 -13.79 -6.32
N GLU A 97 -4.44 -14.68 -7.00
CA GLU A 97 -3.84 -15.62 -7.93
C GLU A 97 -3.33 -14.91 -9.20
N GLY A 98 -2.13 -15.28 -9.63
CA GLY A 98 -1.52 -14.75 -10.86
C GLY A 98 -0.71 -13.46 -10.68
N GLU A 99 -0.87 -12.73 -9.56
CA GLU A 99 -0.13 -11.52 -9.26
C GLU A 99 1.20 -11.85 -8.56
N THR A 100 2.28 -11.81 -9.33
CA THR A 100 3.64 -12.19 -8.90
C THR A 100 4.66 -11.06 -9.03
N GLY A 101 4.22 -9.87 -9.41
CA GLY A 101 5.04 -8.66 -9.51
C GLY A 101 5.20 -7.93 -8.17
N SER A 102 6.14 -6.99 -8.13
CA SER A 102 6.35 -6.11 -6.95
C SER A 102 5.25 -5.04 -6.78
N THR A 103 4.28 -4.97 -7.66
CA THR A 103 3.15 -4.04 -7.60
C THR A 103 1.83 -4.76 -7.78
N LEU A 104 0.78 -4.26 -7.11
CA LEU A 104 -0.60 -4.68 -7.29
C LEU A 104 -1.39 -3.46 -7.80
N ALA A 105 -2.04 -3.61 -8.96
CA ALA A 105 -2.81 -2.52 -9.55
C ALA A 105 -4.09 -2.23 -8.75
N SER A 106 -4.57 -0.98 -8.80
CA SER A 106 -5.80 -0.54 -8.14
C SER A 106 -7.06 -1.30 -8.55
N THR A 107 -7.04 -1.97 -9.71
CA THR A 107 -8.16 -2.79 -10.18
C THR A 107 -8.39 -4.08 -9.40
N PHE A 108 -7.48 -4.44 -8.49
CA PHE A 108 -7.57 -5.65 -7.68
C PHE A 108 -8.18 -5.43 -6.30
N HIS A 109 -8.33 -4.19 -5.85
CA HIS A 109 -8.82 -3.88 -4.51
C HIS A 109 -9.87 -2.76 -4.52
N VAL A 110 -10.63 -2.68 -3.45
CA VAL A 110 -11.62 -1.61 -3.17
C VAL A 110 -11.42 -1.11 -1.74
N LYS A 111 -12.10 -0.01 -1.37
CA LYS A 111 -12.03 0.52 -0.01
C LYS A 111 -12.39 -0.52 1.05
N HIS A 112 -11.80 -0.38 2.25
CA HIS A 112 -11.92 -1.25 3.43
C HIS A 112 -11.27 -2.63 3.30
N GLU A 113 -10.73 -3.00 2.15
CA GLU A 113 -9.93 -4.21 2.03
C GLU A 113 -8.54 -4.02 2.63
N VAL A 114 -8.02 -5.07 3.25
CA VAL A 114 -6.69 -5.08 3.86
C VAL A 114 -5.73 -5.82 2.97
N ILE A 115 -4.71 -5.11 2.50
CA ILE A 115 -3.69 -5.62 1.58
C ILE A 115 -2.45 -6.03 2.35
N GLN A 116 -1.86 -7.15 1.96
CA GLN A 116 -0.53 -7.59 2.40
C GLN A 116 0.23 -8.18 1.22
N CYS A 117 1.53 -7.92 1.15
CA CYS A 117 2.42 -8.62 0.24
C CYS A 117 3.42 -9.50 0.99
N PHE A 118 3.89 -10.52 0.31
CA PHE A 118 4.87 -11.48 0.81
C PHE A 118 6.00 -11.58 -0.19
N VAL A 119 7.22 -11.69 0.30
CA VAL A 119 8.42 -11.78 -0.54
C VAL A 119 9.29 -12.96 -0.11
N THR A 120 9.66 -13.77 -1.08
CA THR A 120 10.60 -14.86 -0.91
C THR A 120 11.89 -14.54 -1.66
N PRO A 121 13.04 -14.38 -0.98
CA PRO A 121 14.33 -14.12 -1.62
C PRO A 121 14.90 -15.42 -2.19
N SER A 122 15.73 -15.32 -3.23
CA SER A 122 16.53 -16.42 -3.79
C SER A 122 17.94 -15.93 -4.16
N ASP A 123 18.93 -16.72 -3.90
CA ASP A 123 20.33 -16.54 -4.34
C ASP A 123 20.61 -17.17 -5.72
N GLY A 124 19.59 -17.78 -6.34
CA GLY A 124 19.68 -18.51 -7.60
C GLY A 124 19.92 -20.02 -7.42
N LEU A 125 20.20 -20.48 -6.22
CA LEU A 125 20.39 -21.91 -5.88
C LEU A 125 19.23 -22.42 -5.02
N VAL A 126 18.84 -21.67 -3.99
CA VAL A 126 17.74 -21.99 -3.07
C VAL A 126 16.90 -20.76 -2.76
N TYR A 127 15.69 -20.99 -2.25
CA TYR A 127 14.83 -19.95 -1.74
C TYR A 127 15.00 -19.80 -0.23
N GLY A 128 15.01 -18.55 0.25
CA GLY A 128 14.92 -18.22 1.66
C GLY A 128 13.49 -18.35 2.20
N ALA A 129 13.31 -17.95 3.46
CA ALA A 129 11.98 -17.90 4.06
C ALA A 129 11.15 -16.76 3.47
N GLU A 130 9.84 -17.02 3.28
CA GLU A 130 8.88 -15.96 2.90
C GLU A 130 8.70 -14.97 4.06
N VAL A 131 8.70 -13.67 3.75
CA VAL A 131 8.52 -12.58 4.72
C VAL A 131 7.33 -11.72 4.29
N GLY A 132 6.38 -11.50 5.21
CA GLY A 132 5.23 -10.61 4.98
C GLY A 132 5.53 -9.15 5.31
N SER A 133 4.83 -8.25 4.63
CA SER A 133 4.85 -6.80 4.89
C SER A 133 3.98 -6.41 6.09
N ASN A 134 3.96 -5.09 6.40
CA ASN A 134 2.84 -4.46 7.12
C ASN A 134 1.52 -4.72 6.39
N LEU A 135 0.42 -4.61 7.13
CA LEU A 135 -0.94 -4.58 6.58
C LEU A 135 -1.27 -3.14 6.21
N VAL A 136 -1.94 -2.91 5.09
CA VAL A 136 -2.46 -1.60 4.67
C VAL A 136 -3.94 -1.77 4.33
N GLU A 137 -4.79 -0.99 5.01
CA GLU A 137 -6.22 -0.90 4.71
C GLU A 137 -6.44 0.19 3.67
N ILE A 138 -7.22 -0.12 2.63
CA ILE A 138 -7.63 0.85 1.60
C ILE A 138 -8.70 1.76 2.21
N GLN A 139 -8.40 3.06 2.29
CA GLN A 139 -9.25 4.06 2.91
C GLN A 139 -10.36 4.51 1.94
N ASN A 140 -11.47 5.01 2.52
CA ASN A 140 -12.51 5.71 1.78
C ASN A 140 -11.96 6.97 1.12
N THR A 141 -12.33 7.25 -0.13
CA THR A 141 -12.02 8.49 -0.85
C THR A 141 -13.25 9.41 -0.79
N PRO A 142 -13.17 10.58 -0.11
CA PRO A 142 -14.29 11.50 -0.06
C PRO A 142 -14.71 11.99 -1.45
N PRO A 143 -15.99 12.34 -1.68
CA PRO A 143 -16.46 12.84 -2.96
C PRO A 143 -15.83 14.20 -3.31
N THR A 144 -15.72 14.49 -4.59
CA THR A 144 -15.25 15.80 -5.09
C THR A 144 -16.24 16.91 -4.74
N ALA A 145 -15.78 18.19 -4.75
CA ALA A 145 -16.67 19.33 -4.63
C ALA A 145 -17.73 19.32 -5.75
N PRO A 146 -18.99 19.66 -5.48
CA PRO A 146 -19.96 19.98 -6.54
C PRO A 146 -19.60 21.32 -7.19
N VAL A 147 -20.28 21.69 -8.29
CA VAL A 147 -20.34 23.07 -8.78
C VAL A 147 -21.72 23.61 -8.51
N VAL A 148 -21.80 24.78 -7.85
CA VAL A 148 -23.10 25.33 -7.42
C VAL A 148 -23.30 26.77 -7.90
N SER A 149 -24.57 27.16 -8.04
CA SER A 149 -25.00 28.53 -8.32
C SER A 149 -26.29 28.86 -7.58
N ILE A 150 -26.62 30.14 -7.52
CA ILE A 150 -27.93 30.63 -7.03
C ILE A 150 -28.77 31.07 -8.20
N ALA A 151 -29.99 30.59 -8.27
CA ALA A 151 -31.00 31.01 -9.25
C ALA A 151 -32.14 31.79 -8.58
N PRO A 152 -32.62 32.85 -9.22
CA PRO A 152 -32.13 33.47 -10.46
C PRO A 152 -30.81 34.19 -10.26
N SER A 153 -30.01 34.36 -11.31
CA SER A 153 -28.68 35.00 -11.25
C SER A 153 -28.73 36.51 -11.01
N SER A 154 -29.91 37.12 -11.07
CA SER A 154 -30.15 38.54 -10.79
C SER A 154 -31.49 38.65 -10.09
N PRO A 155 -31.59 38.24 -8.81
CA PRO A 155 -32.83 38.23 -8.07
C PRO A 155 -33.30 39.62 -7.69
N ASP A 156 -34.61 39.77 -7.60
CA ASP A 156 -35.25 40.93 -6.95
C ASP A 156 -35.96 40.48 -5.64
N GLU A 157 -36.56 41.42 -4.90
CA GLU A 157 -37.20 41.14 -3.61
C GLU A 157 -38.44 40.23 -3.70
N THR A 158 -38.88 39.85 -4.91
CA THR A 158 -40.04 38.97 -5.15
C THR A 158 -39.61 37.57 -5.56
N ASP A 159 -38.33 37.36 -5.79
CA ASP A 159 -37.77 36.08 -6.20
C ASP A 159 -37.37 35.20 -4.99
N GLU A 160 -37.67 33.91 -5.09
CA GLU A 160 -37.07 32.90 -4.24
C GLU A 160 -35.63 32.65 -4.70
N LEU A 161 -34.72 32.44 -3.76
CA LEU A 161 -33.35 32.04 -4.07
C LEU A 161 -33.26 30.52 -4.00
N VAL A 162 -32.87 29.88 -5.08
CA VAL A 162 -32.66 28.43 -5.15
C VAL A 162 -31.17 28.12 -5.34
N CYS A 163 -30.64 27.32 -4.48
CA CYS A 163 -29.27 26.79 -4.60
C CYS A 163 -29.29 25.60 -5.56
N VAL A 164 -28.67 25.75 -6.70
CA VAL A 164 -28.63 24.76 -7.78
C VAL A 164 -27.29 24.06 -7.78
N ILE A 165 -27.27 22.74 -7.88
CA ILE A 165 -26.05 21.99 -8.18
C ILE A 165 -25.96 21.88 -9.71
N ASP A 166 -25.02 22.61 -10.30
CA ASP A 166 -24.78 22.64 -11.74
C ASP A 166 -24.00 21.41 -12.20
N GLU A 167 -23.00 20.97 -11.40
CA GLU A 167 -22.29 19.70 -11.60
C GLU A 167 -22.30 18.89 -10.30
N LEU A 168 -22.67 17.63 -10.40
CA LEU A 168 -22.69 16.70 -9.27
C LEU A 168 -21.26 16.33 -8.87
N SER A 169 -21.06 16.08 -7.59
CA SER A 169 -19.82 15.49 -7.08
C SER A 169 -19.61 14.10 -7.68
N PHE A 170 -18.36 13.78 -7.95
CA PHE A 170 -17.91 12.45 -8.33
C PHE A 170 -17.30 11.77 -7.11
N ASP A 171 -17.65 10.51 -6.91
CA ASP A 171 -17.06 9.63 -5.90
C ASP A 171 -16.23 8.54 -6.57
N LEU A 172 -14.96 8.40 -6.15
CA LEU A 172 -14.03 7.47 -6.77
C LEU A 172 -14.34 6.02 -6.40
N ASP A 173 -14.89 5.81 -5.20
CA ASP A 173 -15.27 4.49 -4.69
C ASP A 173 -16.62 4.02 -5.26
N GLY A 174 -17.32 4.93 -5.96
CA GLY A 174 -18.61 4.66 -6.58
C GLY A 174 -19.79 4.79 -5.62
N ASP A 175 -19.61 5.46 -4.49
CA ASP A 175 -20.65 5.65 -3.49
C ASP A 175 -21.73 6.65 -3.91
N THR A 176 -22.88 6.52 -3.27
CA THR A 176 -23.98 7.44 -3.50
C THR A 176 -23.78 8.73 -2.74
N VAL A 177 -23.52 9.83 -3.46
CA VAL A 177 -23.33 11.14 -2.85
C VAL A 177 -24.66 11.80 -2.50
N THR A 178 -24.78 12.26 -1.27
CA THR A 178 -25.85 13.10 -0.75
C THR A 178 -25.32 14.52 -0.49
N TYR A 179 -26.22 15.51 -0.34
CA TYR A 179 -25.81 16.91 -0.23
C TYR A 179 -26.51 17.60 0.94
N ALA A 180 -25.71 18.33 1.75
CA ALA A 180 -26.18 19.23 2.77
C ALA A 180 -26.08 20.68 2.29
N PHE A 181 -27.16 21.43 2.43
CA PHE A 181 -27.26 22.84 2.05
C PHE A 181 -27.23 23.74 3.29
N SER A 182 -26.47 24.82 3.21
CA SER A 182 -26.44 25.85 4.25
C SER A 182 -26.41 27.24 3.61
N TRP A 183 -27.03 28.23 4.27
CA TRP A 183 -27.14 29.58 3.80
C TRP A 183 -26.58 30.57 4.80
N THR A 184 -26.01 31.64 4.27
CA THR A 184 -25.68 32.84 5.04
C THR A 184 -26.25 34.08 4.39
N VAL A 185 -26.64 35.07 5.18
CA VAL A 185 -27.01 36.41 4.77
C VAL A 185 -26.08 37.41 5.45
N ASP A 186 -25.40 38.24 4.68
CA ASP A 186 -24.40 39.20 5.17
C ASP A 186 -23.35 38.55 6.10
N GLY A 187 -22.98 37.30 5.82
CA GLY A 187 -22.03 36.48 6.59
C GLY A 187 -22.59 35.87 7.87
N VAL A 188 -23.89 36.02 8.16
CA VAL A 188 -24.56 35.42 9.33
C VAL A 188 -25.34 34.17 8.88
N PRO A 189 -25.20 33.02 9.60
CA PRO A 189 -25.95 31.81 9.28
C PRO A 189 -27.48 32.03 9.25
N TYR A 190 -28.13 31.54 8.22
CA TYR A 190 -29.60 31.56 8.05
C TYR A 190 -30.18 30.14 8.20
N SER A 191 -31.17 29.99 9.07
CA SER A 191 -31.77 28.69 9.39
C SER A 191 -33.21 28.52 8.87
N GLY A 192 -33.74 29.52 8.12
CA GLY A 192 -35.13 29.52 7.63
C GLY A 192 -35.29 28.95 6.22
N ALA A 193 -34.28 28.25 5.68
CA ALA A 193 -34.34 27.71 4.33
C ALA A 193 -35.47 26.67 4.16
N ALA A 194 -36.18 26.78 3.07
CA ALA A 194 -37.22 25.86 2.61
C ALA A 194 -36.59 24.75 1.75
N SER A 195 -37.40 23.78 1.34
CA SER A 195 -37.00 22.68 0.48
C SER A 195 -37.87 22.63 -0.76
N THR A 196 -37.29 22.65 -1.94
CA THR A 196 -37.97 22.46 -3.20
C THR A 196 -37.62 21.13 -3.86
N LEU A 197 -36.41 20.99 -4.38
CA LEU A 197 -35.88 19.74 -4.92
C LEU A 197 -35.05 18.95 -3.88
N ARG A 198 -34.38 19.68 -2.96
CA ARG A 198 -33.55 19.11 -1.91
C ARG A 198 -33.79 19.82 -0.59
N SER A 199 -33.50 19.14 0.51
CA SER A 199 -33.70 19.71 1.85
C SER A 199 -32.81 20.94 2.08
N GLY A 200 -33.43 22.10 2.32
CA GLY A 200 -32.73 23.34 2.63
C GLY A 200 -32.16 24.08 1.42
N ASP A 201 -32.59 23.74 0.22
CA ASP A 201 -32.07 24.30 -1.03
C ASP A 201 -32.66 25.70 -1.40
N THR A 202 -33.66 26.22 -0.68
CA THR A 202 -34.41 27.40 -1.08
C THR A 202 -34.55 28.42 0.05
N VAL A 203 -34.40 29.69 -0.27
CA VAL A 203 -34.75 30.82 0.58
C VAL A 203 -35.99 31.49 -0.02
N ASN A 204 -37.08 31.60 0.77
CA ASN A 204 -38.32 32.24 0.31
C ASN A 204 -38.12 33.75 0.09
N ALA A 205 -38.76 34.32 -0.92
CA ALA A 205 -38.73 35.77 -1.22
C ALA A 205 -39.07 36.65 -0.01
N SER A 206 -39.97 36.19 0.87
CA SER A 206 -40.36 36.94 2.08
C SER A 206 -39.23 37.06 3.12
N ALA A 207 -38.13 36.34 2.97
CA ALA A 207 -36.98 36.38 3.84
C ALA A 207 -35.83 37.25 3.29
N THR A 208 -35.92 37.70 2.05
CA THR A 208 -34.89 38.52 1.38
C THR A 208 -35.23 39.99 1.43
N SER A 209 -34.20 40.84 1.37
CA SER A 209 -34.34 42.30 1.29
C SER A 209 -33.31 42.89 0.33
N GLY A 210 -33.63 44.01 -0.30
CA GLY A 210 -32.71 44.66 -1.23
C GLY A 210 -31.39 45.03 -0.59
N GLY A 211 -30.28 44.68 -1.23
CA GLY A 211 -28.90 44.99 -0.79
C GLY A 211 -28.24 43.92 0.11
N GLU A 212 -28.95 42.86 0.45
CA GLU A 212 -28.34 41.73 1.19
C GLU A 212 -27.45 40.88 0.29
N THR A 213 -26.39 40.27 0.88
CA THR A 213 -25.53 39.31 0.22
C THR A 213 -25.84 37.92 0.74
N TRP A 214 -26.39 37.08 -0.13
CA TRP A 214 -26.71 35.69 0.15
C TRP A 214 -25.67 34.73 -0.42
N ILE A 215 -25.26 33.74 0.37
CA ILE A 215 -24.35 32.67 -0.04
C ILE A 215 -25.01 31.34 0.32
N CYS A 216 -25.10 30.46 -0.66
CA CYS A 216 -25.41 29.06 -0.48
C CYS A 216 -24.12 28.26 -0.47
N THR A 217 -23.93 27.39 0.50
CA THR A 217 -22.84 26.41 0.55
C THR A 217 -23.41 25.02 0.50
N VAL A 218 -22.86 24.18 -0.38
CA VAL A 218 -23.26 22.78 -0.55
C VAL A 218 -22.09 21.87 -0.22
N THR A 219 -22.33 20.94 0.71
CA THR A 219 -21.35 19.96 1.16
C THR A 219 -21.78 18.56 0.73
N PRO A 220 -21.00 17.86 -0.08
CA PRO A 220 -21.26 16.47 -0.46
C PRO A 220 -20.86 15.51 0.64
N PHE A 221 -21.56 14.37 0.73
CA PHE A 221 -21.31 13.31 1.70
C PHE A 221 -21.60 11.94 1.05
N ASP A 222 -20.68 11.00 1.13
CA ASP A 222 -20.76 9.68 0.51
C ASP A 222 -21.37 8.60 1.41
N GLY A 223 -21.63 8.94 2.66
CA GLY A 223 -22.10 8.02 3.69
C GLY A 223 -21.05 7.76 4.78
N GLU A 224 -19.79 8.10 4.52
CA GLU A 224 -18.66 7.95 5.44
C GLU A 224 -17.98 9.29 5.70
N ASP A 225 -17.58 10.00 4.63
CA ASP A 225 -16.86 11.26 4.71
C ASP A 225 -17.54 12.38 3.91
N SER A 226 -17.29 13.61 4.33
CA SER A 226 -17.71 14.78 3.57
C SER A 226 -16.58 15.24 2.66
N GLY A 227 -16.89 15.46 1.40
CA GLY A 227 -16.00 16.11 0.46
C GLY A 227 -15.94 17.64 0.65
N PRO A 228 -15.08 18.32 -0.13
CA PRO A 228 -15.00 19.77 -0.13
C PRO A 228 -16.34 20.40 -0.55
N SER A 229 -16.72 21.50 0.14
CA SER A 229 -17.91 22.28 -0.20
C SER A 229 -17.63 23.25 -1.33
N ASP A 230 -18.70 23.66 -2.05
CA ASP A 230 -18.71 24.79 -2.97
C ASP A 230 -19.79 25.81 -2.58
N SER A 231 -19.63 27.11 -3.02
CA SER A 231 -20.53 28.22 -2.65
C SER A 231 -20.51 29.39 -3.64
#